data_938d62ba33ff6c239fbcbb4bebcade98
#
_entry.id   938d62ba33ff6c239fbcbb4bebcade98
#
_cell.length_a   1.000
_cell.length_b   1.000
_cell.length_c   1.000
_cell.angle_alpha   90.00
_cell.angle_beta   90.00
_cell.angle_gamma   90.00
#
_symmetry.space_group_name_H-M   'P 1'
#
loop_
_entity.id
_entity.type
_entity.pdbx_description
1 polymer ?
#
loop_
_entity_poly.entity_id
_entity_poly.type
_entity_poly.pdbx_seq_one_letter_code
_entity_poly.pdbx_strand_id
1 'polypeptide(L)'
;MRSYPSNEIFLVTSLGELRIRSFCTPEDIRQLSFDRQFGTHAHYRSLYTKRDSLERKAEQPDTSVVLAIADSTHIVGFGVLAYPDPDERWSGLQPRVMMEVNAIEVSREWRAKKIAKGIVQMMMVHPLIEEKIAYFVG
;
A
#
# COMPACT_ATOMS: atom_id res chain seq x y z
N MET A 1 0.16 20.40 7.03
CA MET A 1 0.15 19.03 6.50
C MET A 1 0.66 18.07 7.57
N ARG A 2 -0.09 17.02 7.83
CA ARG A 2 0.37 15.99 8.76
C ARG A 2 1.41 15.12 8.11
N SER A 3 2.45 14.80 8.87
CA SER A 3 3.48 13.88 8.46
C SER A 3 3.49 12.71 9.43
N TYR A 4 3.51 11.50 8.91
CA TYR A 4 3.54 10.29 9.72
C TYR A 4 4.87 9.59 9.55
N PRO A 5 5.47 9.10 10.65
CA PRO A 5 6.70 8.35 10.53
C PRO A 5 6.45 7.01 9.86
N SER A 6 7.40 6.57 9.06
CA SER A 6 7.37 5.23 8.48
C SER A 6 7.69 4.20 9.54
N ASN A 7 7.02 3.04 9.45
CA ASN A 7 7.33 1.88 10.26
C ASN A 7 7.71 0.74 9.32
N GLU A 8 8.56 -0.15 9.79
CA GLU A 8 8.99 -1.31 9.02
C GLU A 8 8.91 -2.58 9.82
N ILE A 9 8.56 -3.67 9.14
CA ILE A 9 8.72 -5.03 9.69
C ILE A 9 9.52 -5.84 8.69
N PHE A 10 10.20 -6.88 9.18
CA PHE A 10 10.95 -7.81 8.35
C PHE A 10 10.21 -9.14 8.30
N LEU A 11 10.19 -9.74 7.12
CA LEU A 11 9.54 -11.02 6.90
C LEU A 11 10.52 -11.94 6.18
N VAL A 12 10.71 -13.15 6.73
CA VAL A 12 11.56 -14.16 6.10
C VAL A 12 10.65 -15.10 5.31
N THR A 13 10.95 -15.26 4.04
CA THR A 13 10.19 -16.13 3.14
C THR A 13 11.08 -17.17 2.49
N SER A 14 10.48 -18.14 1.80
CA SER A 14 11.22 -19.12 1.02
C SER A 14 12.04 -18.50 -0.11
N LEU A 15 11.69 -17.29 -0.55
CA LEU A 15 12.42 -16.57 -1.59
C LEU A 15 13.41 -15.56 -1.03
N GLY A 16 13.49 -15.44 0.29
CA GLY A 16 14.42 -14.53 0.95
C GLY A 16 13.72 -13.58 1.91
N GLU A 17 14.51 -12.70 2.49
CA GLU A 17 14.05 -11.70 3.43
C GLU A 17 13.51 -10.47 2.69
N LEU A 18 12.44 -9.90 3.21
CA LEU A 18 11.91 -8.64 2.67
C LEU A 18 11.49 -7.71 3.81
N ARG A 19 11.29 -6.45 3.45
CA ARG A 19 10.81 -5.42 4.38
C ARG A 19 9.42 -4.99 3.94
N ILE A 20 8.54 -4.74 4.91
CA ILE A 20 7.25 -4.13 4.65
C ILE A 20 7.23 -2.80 5.39
N ARG A 21 7.08 -1.71 4.64
CA ARG A 21 7.21 -0.36 5.15
C ARG A 21 5.93 0.44 4.92
N SER A 22 5.46 1.11 5.97
CA SER A 22 4.28 1.98 5.91
C SER A 22 4.66 3.42 5.59
N PHE A 23 3.68 4.21 5.20
CA PHE A 23 3.84 5.64 4.92
C PHE A 23 5.03 5.95 4.02
N CYS A 24 5.18 5.17 2.96
CA CYS A 24 6.22 5.42 1.98
C CYS A 24 5.95 6.73 1.25
N THR A 25 7.01 7.48 1.00
CA THR A 25 6.94 8.76 0.31
C THR A 25 7.04 8.57 -1.21
N PRO A 26 6.66 9.58 -2.01
CA PRO A 26 6.93 9.51 -3.45
C PRO A 26 8.39 9.25 -3.77
N GLU A 27 9.30 9.82 -2.98
CA GLU A 27 10.74 9.60 -3.14
C GLU A 27 11.13 8.14 -2.91
N ASP A 28 10.56 7.51 -1.88
CA ASP A 28 10.80 6.08 -1.63
C ASP A 28 10.39 5.24 -2.84
N ILE A 29 9.26 5.57 -3.44
CA ILE A 29 8.73 4.84 -4.60
C ILE A 29 9.63 5.03 -5.81
N ARG A 30 10.12 6.25 -6.05
CA ARG A 30 10.98 6.55 -7.20
C ARG A 30 12.28 5.75 -7.19
N GLN A 31 12.80 5.45 -6.02
CA GLN A 31 14.05 4.74 -5.86
C GLN A 31 13.94 3.24 -6.07
N LEU A 32 12.73 2.73 -6.19
CA LEU A 32 12.46 1.30 -6.27
C LEU A 32 11.92 0.93 -7.64
N SER A 33 12.06 -0.33 -8.00
CA SER A 33 11.50 -0.89 -9.23
C SER A 33 10.37 -1.86 -8.88
N PHE A 34 9.30 -1.83 -9.64
CA PHE A 34 8.27 -2.85 -9.51
C PHE A 34 8.78 -4.19 -10.01
N ASP A 35 8.40 -5.25 -9.31
CA ASP A 35 8.63 -6.61 -9.81
C ASP A 35 8.01 -6.70 -11.21
N ARG A 36 8.75 -7.33 -12.12
CA ARG A 36 8.36 -7.43 -13.53
C ARG A 36 6.98 -8.03 -13.75
N GLN A 37 6.53 -8.88 -12.84
CA GLN A 37 5.24 -9.52 -12.97
C GLN A 37 4.06 -8.57 -12.90
N PHE A 38 4.22 -7.41 -12.29
CA PHE A 38 3.16 -6.41 -12.23
C PHE A 38 2.83 -5.83 -13.61
N GLY A 39 3.79 -5.80 -14.51
CA GLY A 39 3.60 -5.21 -15.83
C GLY A 39 3.27 -6.19 -16.94
N THR A 40 3.36 -7.50 -16.69
CA THR A 40 3.29 -8.50 -17.76
C THR A 40 2.04 -9.36 -17.76
N HIS A 41 1.21 -9.27 -16.72
CA HIS A 41 0.06 -10.15 -16.60
C HIS A 41 -1.26 -9.38 -16.66
N ALA A 42 -2.21 -9.91 -17.44
CA ALA A 42 -3.51 -9.27 -17.64
C ALA A 42 -4.32 -9.11 -16.33
N HIS A 43 -4.00 -9.89 -15.31
CA HIS A 43 -4.67 -9.79 -14.01
C HIS A 43 -4.22 -8.57 -13.20
N TYR A 44 -3.09 -7.98 -13.55
CA TYR A 44 -2.58 -6.80 -12.85
C TYR A 44 -3.08 -5.53 -13.53
N ARG A 45 -4.38 -5.31 -13.43
CA ARG A 45 -5.00 -4.12 -14.00
C ARG A 45 -5.09 -2.96 -13.02
N SER A 46 -4.45 -3.09 -11.87
CA SER A 46 -4.48 -2.02 -10.89
C SER A 46 -3.85 -0.76 -11.46
N LEU A 47 -4.50 0.37 -11.24
CA LEU A 47 -3.95 1.67 -11.61
C LEU A 47 -2.67 1.97 -10.85
N TYR A 48 -2.45 1.30 -9.73
CA TYR A 48 -1.32 1.56 -8.85
C TYR A 48 -0.07 0.78 -9.24
N THR A 49 -0.14 -0.10 -10.24
CA THR A 49 1.07 -0.75 -10.78
C THR A 49 1.91 0.24 -11.57
N LYS A 50 1.35 1.40 -11.90
CA LYS A 50 2.12 2.48 -12.51
C LYS A 50 2.71 3.33 -11.40
N ARG A 51 4.00 3.56 -11.48
CA ARG A 51 4.73 4.34 -10.49
C ARG A 51 4.07 5.69 -10.21
N ASP A 52 3.69 6.42 -11.27
CA ASP A 52 3.10 7.75 -11.14
C ASP A 52 1.82 7.74 -10.31
N SER A 53 0.99 6.72 -10.49
CA SER A 53 -0.28 6.62 -9.75
C SER A 53 -0.03 6.39 -8.28
N LEU A 54 0.93 5.52 -7.96
CA LEU A 54 1.27 5.23 -6.58
C LEU A 54 1.92 6.43 -5.89
N GLU A 55 2.79 7.15 -6.60
CA GLU A 55 3.41 8.37 -6.09
C GLU A 55 2.36 9.43 -5.76
N ARG A 56 1.36 9.61 -6.64
CA ARG A 56 0.29 10.57 -6.40
C ARG A 56 -0.53 10.21 -5.17
N LYS A 57 -0.77 8.92 -4.95
CA LYS A 57 -1.45 8.48 -3.73
C LYS A 57 -0.63 8.79 -2.49
N ALA A 58 0.67 8.59 -2.56
CA ALA A 58 1.56 8.87 -1.43
C ALA A 58 1.57 10.36 -1.04
N GLU A 59 1.23 11.25 -1.97
CA GLU A 59 1.14 12.69 -1.71
C GLU A 59 -0.15 13.10 -1.02
N GLN A 60 -1.18 12.27 -1.04
CA GLN A 60 -2.48 12.63 -0.46
C GLN A 60 -2.43 12.64 1.07
N PRO A 61 -3.11 13.60 1.71
CA PRO A 61 -3.13 13.69 3.16
C PRO A 61 -3.69 12.41 3.80
N ASP A 62 -3.08 12.02 4.90
CA ASP A 62 -3.49 10.88 5.71
C ASP A 62 -3.46 9.52 4.99
N THR A 63 -2.90 9.45 3.79
CA THR A 63 -2.77 8.22 3.03
C THR A 63 -1.53 7.46 3.46
N SER A 64 -1.66 6.15 3.66
CA SER A 64 -0.51 5.29 3.86
C SER A 64 -0.32 4.40 2.64
N VAL A 65 0.80 4.58 1.95
CA VAL A 65 1.25 3.64 0.93
C VAL A 65 2.21 2.68 1.61
N VAL A 66 1.86 1.40 1.61
CA VAL A 66 2.65 0.33 2.22
C VAL A 66 3.33 -0.45 1.11
N LEU A 67 4.64 -0.63 1.22
CA LEU A 67 5.42 -1.36 0.22
C LEU A 67 6.06 -2.59 0.85
N ALA A 68 6.00 -3.71 0.13
CA ALA A 68 6.79 -4.90 0.43
C ALA A 68 7.98 -4.90 -0.52
N ILE A 69 9.18 -4.82 0.05
CA ILE A 69 10.41 -4.56 -0.70
C ILE A 69 11.38 -5.72 -0.54
N ALA A 70 11.74 -6.35 -1.66
CA ALA A 70 12.74 -7.41 -1.71
C ALA A 70 14.08 -6.85 -2.20
N ASP A 71 15.18 -7.37 -1.65
CA ASP A 71 16.54 -7.00 -2.04
C ASP A 71 16.83 -5.49 -1.96
N SER A 72 16.05 -4.77 -1.17
CA SER A 72 16.15 -3.30 -1.01
C SER A 72 15.89 -2.52 -2.30
N THR A 73 15.47 -3.19 -3.38
CA THR A 73 15.31 -2.54 -4.70
C THR A 73 13.99 -2.82 -5.39
N HIS A 74 13.33 -3.93 -5.06
CA HIS A 74 12.14 -4.38 -5.79
C HIS A 74 10.87 -4.30 -4.97
N ILE A 75 9.83 -3.69 -5.54
CA ILE A 75 8.49 -3.72 -4.95
C ILE A 75 7.83 -5.02 -5.39
N VAL A 76 7.61 -5.93 -4.45
CA VAL A 76 6.95 -7.22 -4.72
C VAL A 76 5.51 -7.26 -4.23
N GLY A 77 5.11 -6.23 -3.50
CA GLY A 77 3.74 -6.06 -3.05
C GLY A 77 3.52 -4.64 -2.60
N PHE A 78 2.28 -4.20 -2.60
CA PHE A 78 1.93 -2.88 -2.10
C PHE A 78 0.50 -2.85 -1.64
N GLY A 79 0.18 -1.86 -0.81
CA GLY A 79 -1.17 -1.58 -0.38
C GLY A 79 -1.36 -0.07 -0.21
N VAL A 80 -2.58 0.39 -0.35
CA VAL A 80 -2.92 1.79 -0.20
C VAL A 80 -4.12 1.91 0.74
N LEU A 81 -3.94 2.63 1.82
CA LEU A 81 -5.02 3.00 2.74
C LEU A 81 -5.23 4.51 2.62
N ALA A 82 -6.41 4.92 2.20
CA ALA A 82 -6.70 6.32 1.90
C ALA A 82 -8.17 6.63 2.17
N TYR A 83 -8.53 7.90 2.11
CA TYR A 83 -9.93 8.27 2.10
C TYR A 83 -10.59 7.83 0.79
N PRO A 84 -11.91 7.52 0.80
CA PRO A 84 -12.60 7.14 -0.43
C PRO A 84 -12.53 8.25 -1.48
N ASP A 85 -12.55 7.85 -2.75
CA ASP A 85 -12.63 8.81 -3.85
C ASP A 85 -13.96 9.58 -3.79
N PRO A 86 -14.03 10.79 -4.39
CA PRO A 86 -15.24 11.62 -4.32
C PRO A 86 -16.53 10.96 -4.81
N ASP A 87 -16.44 10.01 -5.71
CA ASP A 87 -17.60 9.28 -6.24
C ASP A 87 -17.98 8.06 -5.41
N GLU A 88 -17.22 7.75 -4.37
CA GLU A 88 -17.55 6.65 -3.47
C GLU A 88 -18.66 7.04 -2.50
N ARG A 89 -19.47 6.02 -2.14
CA ARG A 89 -20.62 6.14 -1.26
C ARG A 89 -20.33 6.89 0.05
N TRP A 90 -19.16 6.67 0.62
CA TRP A 90 -18.82 7.17 1.95
C TRP A 90 -18.05 8.49 1.95
N SER A 91 -17.75 9.03 0.76
CA SER A 91 -16.94 10.24 0.65
C SER A 91 -17.64 11.49 1.21
N GLY A 92 -18.98 11.48 1.21
CA GLY A 92 -19.77 12.61 1.69
C GLY A 92 -19.90 12.72 3.20
N LEU A 93 -19.41 11.74 3.95
CA LEU A 93 -19.49 11.77 5.41
C LEU A 93 -18.56 12.82 6.00
N GLN A 94 -19.10 13.63 6.90
CA GLN A 94 -18.35 14.69 7.59
C GLN A 94 -18.53 14.55 9.11
N PRO A 95 -17.44 14.54 9.91
CA PRO A 95 -16.05 14.44 9.44
C PRO A 95 -15.79 13.13 8.70
N ARG A 96 -14.66 13.05 8.00
CA ARG A 96 -14.29 11.82 7.30
C ARG A 96 -14.09 10.71 8.33
N VAL A 97 -14.98 9.73 8.33
CA VAL A 97 -14.97 8.66 9.34
C VAL A 97 -14.51 7.32 8.78
N MET A 98 -14.39 7.21 7.46
CA MET A 98 -14.03 5.95 6.82
C MET A 98 -12.75 6.09 6.00
N MET A 99 -11.90 5.08 6.08
CA MET A 99 -10.74 4.95 5.21
C MET A 99 -10.88 3.68 4.39
N GLU A 100 -10.55 3.77 3.13
CA GLU A 100 -10.66 2.67 2.20
C GLU A 100 -9.32 2.02 1.97
N VAL A 101 -9.29 0.69 1.99
CA VAL A 101 -8.16 -0.05 1.46
C VAL A 101 -8.34 -0.04 -0.06
N ASN A 102 -7.69 0.92 -0.72
CA ASN A 102 -7.84 1.15 -2.16
C ASN A 102 -7.24 0.02 -2.99
N ALA A 103 -6.15 -0.56 -2.52
CA ALA A 103 -5.46 -1.62 -3.25
C ALA A 103 -4.65 -2.48 -2.30
N ILE A 104 -4.56 -3.76 -2.59
CA ILE A 104 -3.56 -4.68 -2.07
C ILE A 104 -3.18 -5.59 -3.22
N GLU A 105 -1.91 -5.54 -3.62
CA GLU A 105 -1.40 -6.37 -4.69
C GLU A 105 -0.10 -7.03 -4.24
N VAL A 106 0.06 -8.30 -4.60
CA VAL A 106 1.30 -9.04 -4.35
C VAL A 106 1.71 -9.71 -5.65
N SER A 107 2.97 -9.57 -6.03
CA SER A 107 3.52 -10.23 -7.21
C SER A 107 3.28 -11.74 -7.13
N ARG A 108 2.95 -12.34 -8.25
CA ARG A 108 2.54 -13.74 -8.33
C ARG A 108 3.54 -14.69 -7.67
N GLU A 109 4.84 -14.49 -7.90
CA GLU A 109 5.88 -15.35 -7.32
C GLU A 109 5.96 -15.24 -5.79
N TRP A 110 5.47 -14.13 -5.25
CA TRP A 110 5.55 -13.84 -3.83
C TRP A 110 4.25 -14.13 -3.07
N ARG A 111 3.24 -14.64 -3.77
CA ARG A 111 1.96 -15.00 -3.13
C ARG A 111 2.12 -16.22 -2.22
N ALA A 112 1.16 -16.40 -1.30
CA ALA A 112 1.13 -17.46 -0.31
C ALA A 112 2.34 -17.45 0.66
N LYS A 113 2.94 -16.26 0.87
CA LYS A 113 4.08 -16.07 1.77
C LYS A 113 3.77 -15.09 2.89
N LYS A 114 2.48 -14.87 3.17
CA LYS A 114 1.99 -13.99 4.22
C LYS A 114 2.29 -12.50 4.00
N ILE A 115 2.63 -12.13 2.77
CA ILE A 115 2.98 -10.74 2.44
C ILE A 115 1.74 -9.85 2.51
N ALA A 116 0.61 -10.29 1.94
CA ALA A 116 -0.63 -9.52 2.02
C ALA A 116 -1.05 -9.27 3.47
N LYS A 117 -0.90 -10.28 4.33
CA LYS A 117 -1.18 -10.14 5.76
C LYS A 117 -0.28 -9.08 6.39
N GLY A 118 1.01 -9.12 6.07
CA GLY A 118 1.97 -8.12 6.57
C GLY A 118 1.64 -6.71 6.10
N ILE A 119 1.21 -6.56 4.85
CA ILE A 119 0.79 -5.27 4.31
C ILE A 119 -0.42 -4.74 5.09
N VAL A 120 -1.43 -5.57 5.34
CA VAL A 120 -2.59 -5.17 6.12
C VAL A 120 -2.20 -4.78 7.54
N GLN A 121 -1.31 -5.55 8.17
CA GLN A 121 -0.82 -5.21 9.51
C GLN A 121 -0.16 -3.84 9.53
N MET A 122 0.61 -3.51 8.52
CA MET A 122 1.27 -2.20 8.44
C MET A 122 0.30 -1.07 8.13
N MET A 123 -0.80 -1.34 7.42
CA MET A 123 -1.87 -0.37 7.25
C MET A 123 -2.54 -0.04 8.57
N MET A 124 -2.74 -1.04 9.43
CA MET A 124 -3.42 -0.86 10.71
C MET A 124 -2.57 -0.10 11.74
N VAL A 125 -1.31 0.17 11.45
CA VAL A 125 -0.45 1.03 12.28
C VAL A 125 -0.77 2.51 12.08
N HIS A 126 -1.66 2.86 11.14
CA HIS A 126 -2.06 4.22 10.88
C HIS A 126 -2.64 4.88 12.15
N PRO A 127 -2.13 6.06 12.57
CA PRO A 127 -2.59 6.69 13.80
C PRO A 127 -4.08 7.00 13.86
N LEU A 128 -4.73 7.20 12.72
CA LEU A 128 -6.15 7.52 12.66
C LEU A 128 -7.05 6.30 12.67
N ILE A 129 -6.50 5.08 12.63
CA ILE A 129 -7.32 3.88 12.46
C ILE A 129 -8.23 3.64 13.67
N GLU A 130 -7.85 4.07 14.86
CA GLU A 130 -8.67 3.96 16.05
C GLU A 130 -9.88 4.88 16.03
N GLU A 131 -9.80 5.95 15.26
CA GLU A 131 -10.86 6.95 15.15
C GLU A 131 -11.73 6.75 13.91
N LYS A 132 -11.30 5.89 13.00
CA LYS A 132 -11.94 5.74 11.69
C LYS A 132 -12.28 4.29 11.40
N ILE A 133 -13.24 4.11 10.53
CA ILE A 133 -13.64 2.79 10.05
C ILE A 133 -12.83 2.51 8.80
N ALA A 134 -12.14 1.38 8.77
CA ALA A 134 -11.42 0.92 7.59
C ALA A 134 -12.23 -0.17 6.89
N TYR A 135 -12.24 -0.14 5.57
CA TYR A 135 -12.98 -1.13 4.80
C TYR A 135 -12.28 -1.48 3.49
N PHE A 136 -12.61 -2.65 2.97
CA PHE A 136 -12.13 -3.12 1.68
C PHE A 136 -13.19 -2.93 0.62
N VAL A 137 -12.76 -2.66 -0.59
CA VAL A 137 -13.61 -2.67 -1.76
C VAL A 137 -13.23 -3.90 -2.58
N GLY A 138 -14.16 -4.80 -2.71
CA GLY A 138 -13.96 -6.04 -3.43
C GLY A 138 -14.23 -5.95 -4.92
#